data_584872c2f318c41ca123d42ecb56fcca
#
_entry.id   584872c2f318c41ca123d42ecb56fcca
#
_cell.length_a   1.000
_cell.length_b   1.000
_cell.length_c   1.000
_cell.angle_alpha   90.00
_cell.angle_beta   90.00
_cell.angle_gamma   90.00
#
_symmetry.space_group_name_H-M   'P 1'
#
loop_
_entity.id
_entity.type
_entity.pdbx_description
1 polymer ?
#
loop_
_entity_poly.entity_id
_entity_poly.type
_entity_poly.pdbx_seq_one_letter_code
_entity_poly.pdbx_strand_id
1 'polypeptide(L)'
;MTEDDNTRDPVTGEHLKEWGHRPGKQFGELLARANEMRAQGFGLVRIQAELASEIPDLPPVMDPHGPGAVAFHENIEAGDPDELDNIEKVRETMAALMRTPTLEAGAIMPDACPAGPVGTIPVGGVAAARNAIHPGMHSADICCSVMITDLGHADPKAVLDAAQSVTHFGPGGRPQGKRFTTSLKLLDAFRENRFLDNPKSLRMAQEHMGTQGDGNHFLFVGRSRKTGRTAIVTHHGSRGPGALLYKNGMALAERFRRELSPKTLKQNAWIPAESEEGRAYWEALQLIRKWTKANHNVIHQATVEAAGAEVGDRFWNEHNFVFRRGDLYFHGKGATPAWGEYAADASGLTLIPLNMAEPVLVARGKDAAHGLGFSPHGAGRNFSRSEHKRRLGSRTPEAQLKAETAGLDVRFHAGAVDVSELPSSYKQADKVVAQIKAYDLAEIEDYIDPYGCIMAGDLPPFWQTAKRGRR
;
A
#
# COMPACT_ATOMS: atom_id res chain seq x y z
N MET A 1 0.04 40.60 -44.01
CA MET A 1 1.50 40.73 -43.91
C MET A 1 1.74 41.68 -42.76
N THR A 2 1.95 41.15 -41.58
CA THR A 2 2.17 41.87 -40.31
C THR A 2 3.68 41.98 -40.07
N GLU A 3 4.12 43.12 -39.59
CA GLU A 3 5.49 43.63 -39.51
C GLU A 3 6.49 42.90 -38.60
N ASP A 4 6.23 41.66 -38.15
CA ASP A 4 7.06 40.97 -37.13
C ASP A 4 8.11 39.98 -37.65
N ASP A 5 8.34 39.87 -38.96
CA ASP A 5 9.23 38.82 -39.51
C ASP A 5 10.67 39.29 -39.80
N ASN A 6 11.06 40.48 -39.35
CA ASN A 6 12.39 41.04 -39.70
C ASN A 6 13.39 41.05 -38.51
N THR A 7 13.10 40.47 -37.40
CA THR A 7 14.08 40.29 -36.33
C THR A 7 14.78 38.93 -36.49
N ARG A 8 16.12 38.95 -36.51
CA ARG A 8 16.95 37.73 -36.53
C ARG A 8 17.06 37.06 -35.16
N ASP A 9 16.08 37.30 -34.30
CA ASP A 9 16.09 36.72 -32.97
C ASP A 9 15.96 35.18 -33.02
N PRO A 10 16.74 34.47 -32.22
CA PRO A 10 16.73 33.01 -32.20
C PRO A 10 15.37 32.48 -31.71
N VAL A 11 14.99 31.31 -32.22
CA VAL A 11 13.86 30.55 -31.66
C VAL A 11 14.19 30.15 -30.21
N THR A 12 13.27 30.38 -29.32
CA THR A 12 13.41 30.05 -27.90
C THR A 12 12.60 28.80 -27.53
N GLY A 13 12.86 28.24 -26.38
CA GLY A 13 12.04 27.15 -25.87
C GLY A 13 10.57 27.56 -25.61
N GLU A 14 10.29 28.84 -25.38
CA GLU A 14 8.92 29.35 -25.27
C GLU A 14 8.20 29.30 -26.60
N HIS A 15 8.84 29.71 -27.71
CA HIS A 15 8.27 29.56 -29.05
C HIS A 15 7.88 28.10 -29.36
N LEU A 16 8.75 27.13 -29.03
CA LEU A 16 8.43 25.71 -29.25
C LEU A 16 7.22 25.26 -28.42
N LYS A 17 7.10 25.74 -27.19
CA LYS A 17 5.93 25.45 -26.33
C LYS A 17 4.64 26.07 -26.88
N GLU A 18 4.70 27.32 -27.34
CA GLU A 18 3.57 28.02 -27.98
C GLU A 18 3.14 27.28 -29.26
N TRP A 19 4.08 26.70 -30.01
CA TRP A 19 3.82 25.86 -31.18
C TRP A 19 3.30 24.46 -30.86
N GLY A 20 3.17 24.09 -29.56
CA GLY A 20 2.61 22.81 -29.09
C GLY A 20 3.65 21.73 -28.81
N HIS A 21 4.95 22.01 -28.96
CA HIS A 21 5.99 21.05 -28.56
C HIS A 21 6.16 21.02 -27.03
N ARG A 22 6.31 19.82 -26.48
CA ARG A 22 6.48 19.63 -25.03
C ARG A 22 7.95 19.40 -24.64
N PRO A 23 8.42 19.96 -23.52
CA PRO A 23 9.76 19.66 -23.01
C PRO A 23 9.98 18.15 -22.82
N GLY A 24 11.05 17.61 -23.43
CA GLY A 24 11.38 16.19 -23.42
C GLY A 24 12.75 15.93 -24.05
N LYS A 25 13.11 14.67 -24.30
CA LYS A 25 14.42 14.31 -24.85
C LYS A 25 14.73 14.99 -26.20
N GLN A 26 13.72 15.11 -27.06
CA GLN A 26 13.87 15.70 -28.40
C GLN A 26 13.77 17.23 -28.41
N PHE A 27 13.36 17.86 -27.29
CA PHE A 27 13.11 19.31 -27.27
C PHE A 27 14.36 20.15 -27.57
N GLY A 28 15.53 19.69 -27.13
CA GLY A 28 16.80 20.35 -27.42
C GLY A 28 17.20 20.22 -28.90
N GLU A 29 16.96 19.07 -29.51
CA GLU A 29 17.21 18.82 -30.93
C GLU A 29 16.29 19.65 -31.83
N LEU A 30 14.99 19.72 -31.44
CA LEU A 30 14.02 20.59 -32.13
C LEU A 30 14.43 22.07 -32.05
N LEU A 31 14.87 22.51 -30.88
CA LEU A 31 15.32 23.89 -30.68
C LEU A 31 16.58 24.20 -31.51
N ALA A 32 17.55 23.29 -31.58
CA ALA A 32 18.73 23.43 -32.39
C ALA A 32 18.38 23.51 -33.86
N ARG A 33 17.53 22.61 -34.38
CA ARG A 33 17.05 22.59 -35.75
C ARG A 33 16.25 23.85 -36.12
N ALA A 34 15.36 24.30 -35.21
CA ALA A 34 14.65 25.56 -35.43
C ALA A 34 15.59 26.75 -35.60
N ASN A 35 16.68 26.79 -34.83
CA ASN A 35 17.68 27.84 -34.91
C ASN A 35 18.59 27.72 -36.14
N GLU A 36 18.87 26.51 -36.61
CA GLU A 36 19.54 26.29 -37.89
C GLU A 36 18.70 26.85 -39.08
N MET A 37 17.39 26.56 -39.07
CA MET A 37 16.46 27.11 -40.07
C MET A 37 16.38 28.63 -39.98
N ARG A 38 16.38 29.18 -38.73
CA ARG A 38 16.41 30.64 -38.53
C ARG A 38 17.67 31.28 -39.10
N ALA A 39 18.84 30.65 -38.89
CA ALA A 39 20.11 31.08 -39.44
C ALA A 39 20.14 31.03 -40.98
N GLN A 40 19.38 30.11 -41.61
CA GLN A 40 19.17 30.01 -43.06
C GLN A 40 18.17 31.05 -43.59
N GLY A 41 17.60 31.91 -42.73
CA GLY A 41 16.70 32.98 -43.12
C GLY A 41 15.22 32.62 -43.15
N PHE A 42 14.83 31.46 -42.61
CA PHE A 42 13.40 31.11 -42.54
C PHE A 42 12.67 31.94 -41.45
N GLY A 43 11.49 32.44 -41.78
CA GLY A 43 10.60 33.12 -40.85
C GLY A 43 9.97 32.15 -39.81
N LEU A 44 9.56 32.67 -38.63
CA LEU A 44 9.01 31.88 -37.56
C LEU A 44 7.80 31.03 -37.99
N VAL A 45 6.90 31.60 -38.81
CA VAL A 45 5.70 30.88 -39.30
C VAL A 45 6.10 29.65 -40.14
N ARG A 46 7.14 29.78 -40.97
CA ARG A 46 7.62 28.66 -41.78
C ARG A 46 8.31 27.58 -40.93
N ILE A 47 9.10 28.00 -39.94
CA ILE A 47 9.75 27.08 -38.98
C ILE A 47 8.69 26.32 -38.21
N GLN A 48 7.67 27.01 -37.71
CA GLN A 48 6.54 26.36 -37.00
C GLN A 48 5.85 25.33 -37.91
N ALA A 49 5.58 25.68 -39.18
CA ALA A 49 4.91 24.76 -40.09
C ALA A 49 5.76 23.50 -40.39
N GLU A 50 7.07 23.65 -40.55
CA GLU A 50 8.00 22.54 -40.82
C GLU A 50 8.12 21.62 -39.59
N LEU A 51 8.09 22.18 -38.37
CA LEU A 51 8.16 21.42 -37.14
C LEU A 51 6.80 20.85 -36.66
N ALA A 52 5.70 21.31 -37.26
CA ALA A 52 4.34 20.88 -36.87
C ALA A 52 4.12 19.36 -37.02
N SER A 53 4.77 18.73 -38.03
CA SER A 53 4.70 17.27 -38.22
C SER A 53 5.42 16.45 -37.14
N GLU A 54 6.25 17.10 -36.33
CA GLU A 54 7.03 16.50 -35.26
C GLU A 54 6.39 16.74 -33.89
N ILE A 55 5.21 17.41 -33.85
CA ILE A 55 4.43 17.49 -32.64
C ILE A 55 3.88 16.09 -32.35
N PRO A 56 4.32 15.43 -31.27
CA PRO A 56 3.78 14.12 -30.91
C PRO A 56 2.26 14.23 -30.74
N ASP A 57 1.50 13.26 -31.19
CA ASP A 57 0.09 13.11 -30.89
C ASP A 57 -0.04 12.65 -29.42
N LEU A 58 0.29 13.57 -28.50
CA LEU A 58 0.23 13.34 -27.07
C LEU A 58 -1.16 13.77 -26.56
N PRO A 59 -1.75 13.02 -25.64
CA PRO A 59 -3.01 13.43 -25.04
C PRO A 59 -2.86 14.83 -24.39
N PRO A 60 -3.94 15.62 -24.34
CA PRO A 60 -3.92 16.97 -23.76
C PRO A 60 -3.43 16.94 -22.31
N VAL A 61 -2.69 18.00 -21.93
CA VAL A 61 -2.24 18.14 -20.52
C VAL A 61 -3.46 18.34 -19.64
N MET A 62 -3.53 17.52 -18.58
CA MET A 62 -4.58 17.61 -17.56
C MET A 62 -4.12 18.51 -16.42
N ASP A 63 -4.91 19.54 -16.09
CA ASP A 63 -4.69 20.33 -14.90
C ASP A 63 -5.33 19.67 -13.66
N PRO A 64 -4.74 19.86 -12.48
CA PRO A 64 -5.36 19.44 -11.22
C PRO A 64 -6.77 20.01 -11.07
N HIS A 65 -7.68 19.24 -10.51
CA HIS A 65 -9.02 19.71 -10.17
C HIS A 65 -8.97 20.96 -9.27
N GLY A 66 -9.95 21.83 -9.38
CA GLY A 66 -10.17 22.91 -8.45
C GLY A 66 -10.43 22.37 -7.03
N PRO A 67 -10.18 23.17 -5.97
CA PRO A 67 -10.51 22.78 -4.62
C PRO A 67 -11.99 22.38 -4.48
N GLY A 68 -12.27 21.22 -3.88
CA GLY A 68 -13.62 20.72 -3.67
C GLY A 68 -14.37 20.20 -4.92
N ALA A 69 -13.73 20.17 -6.09
CA ALA A 69 -14.38 19.67 -7.32
C ALA A 69 -14.68 18.16 -7.28
N VAL A 70 -13.86 17.40 -6.58
CA VAL A 70 -14.09 15.98 -6.32
C VAL A 70 -14.28 15.80 -4.81
N ALA A 71 -15.44 15.28 -4.43
CA ALA A 71 -15.79 15.02 -3.03
C ALA A 71 -15.20 13.69 -2.53
N PHE A 72 -15.09 13.58 -1.21
CA PHE A 72 -14.82 12.30 -0.53
C PHE A 72 -15.79 12.11 0.63
N HIS A 73 -16.06 10.85 0.97
CA HIS A 73 -16.90 10.47 2.09
C HIS A 73 -16.07 10.32 3.36
N GLU A 74 -16.64 10.75 4.47
CA GLU A 74 -16.03 10.64 5.80
C GLU A 74 -16.80 9.61 6.63
N ASN A 75 -16.13 8.51 7.00
CA ASN A 75 -16.69 7.46 7.83
C ASN A 75 -15.94 7.37 9.16
N ILE A 76 -15.65 8.54 9.76
CA ILE A 76 -14.88 8.66 10.99
C ILE A 76 -15.36 9.86 11.81
N GLU A 77 -15.40 9.67 13.13
CA GLU A 77 -15.67 10.74 14.10
C GLU A 77 -14.60 10.75 15.18
N ALA A 78 -14.24 11.95 15.66
CA ALA A 78 -13.31 12.11 16.77
C ALA A 78 -14.01 11.87 18.12
N GLY A 79 -13.40 11.05 18.97
CA GLY A 79 -13.84 10.81 20.32
C GLY A 79 -13.12 11.67 21.37
N ASP A 80 -12.02 12.32 21.00
CA ASP A 80 -11.21 13.18 21.86
C ASP A 80 -10.40 14.22 21.04
N PRO A 81 -9.74 15.21 21.71
CA PRO A 81 -8.98 16.25 20.99
C PRO A 81 -7.80 15.73 20.16
N ASP A 82 -7.12 14.67 20.60
CA ASP A 82 -5.99 14.09 19.85
C ASP A 82 -6.50 13.41 18.55
N GLU A 83 -7.64 12.73 18.60
CA GLU A 83 -8.31 12.18 17.44
C GLU A 83 -8.79 13.27 16.49
N LEU A 84 -9.30 14.39 17.01
CA LEU A 84 -9.74 15.52 16.19
C LEU A 84 -8.59 16.10 15.37
N ASP A 85 -7.44 16.39 15.98
CA ASP A 85 -6.23 16.88 15.29
C ASP A 85 -5.76 15.89 14.19
N ASN A 86 -5.84 14.59 14.49
CA ASN A 86 -5.52 13.55 13.53
C ASN A 86 -6.47 13.54 12.32
N ILE A 87 -7.79 13.66 12.57
CA ILE A 87 -8.81 13.68 11.51
C ILE A 87 -8.71 14.95 10.66
N GLU A 88 -8.44 16.10 11.25
CA GLU A 88 -8.26 17.36 10.50
C GLU A 88 -7.09 17.24 9.51
N LYS A 89 -5.97 16.65 9.93
CA LYS A 89 -4.84 16.36 9.02
C LYS A 89 -5.21 15.36 7.94
N VAL A 90 -6.04 14.37 8.23
CA VAL A 90 -6.56 13.43 7.23
C VAL A 90 -7.43 14.15 6.21
N ARG A 91 -8.33 15.06 6.65
CA ARG A 91 -9.18 15.87 5.77
C ARG A 91 -8.36 16.78 4.85
N GLU A 92 -7.37 17.47 5.40
CA GLU A 92 -6.46 18.32 4.62
C GLU A 92 -5.74 17.50 3.53
N THR A 93 -5.22 16.35 3.92
CA THR A 93 -4.53 15.43 3.00
C THR A 93 -5.46 14.89 1.92
N MET A 94 -6.69 14.47 2.26
CA MET A 94 -7.67 13.99 1.28
C MET A 94 -8.13 15.11 0.34
N ALA A 95 -8.40 16.31 0.85
CA ALA A 95 -8.77 17.46 0.02
C ALA A 95 -7.68 17.79 -1.03
N ALA A 96 -6.40 17.72 -0.63
CA ALA A 96 -5.28 17.91 -1.56
C ALA A 96 -5.14 16.74 -2.56
N LEU A 97 -5.37 15.49 -2.11
CA LEU A 97 -5.34 14.28 -2.95
C LEU A 97 -6.42 14.35 -4.04
N MET A 98 -7.66 14.74 -3.69
CA MET A 98 -8.80 14.83 -4.61
C MET A 98 -8.61 15.85 -5.74
N ARG A 99 -7.57 16.67 -5.70
CA ARG A 99 -7.19 17.54 -6.81
C ARG A 99 -6.48 16.80 -7.96
N THR A 100 -6.16 15.52 -7.81
CA THR A 100 -5.53 14.71 -8.85
C THR A 100 -6.49 14.46 -10.01
N PRO A 101 -6.13 14.78 -11.27
CA PRO A 101 -7.06 14.86 -12.40
C PRO A 101 -7.82 13.57 -12.74
N THR A 102 -7.28 12.43 -12.36
CA THR A 102 -7.87 11.11 -12.66
C THR A 102 -8.82 10.61 -11.58
N LEU A 103 -8.89 11.31 -10.43
CA LEU A 103 -9.74 10.88 -9.32
C LEU A 103 -11.18 11.34 -9.51
N GLU A 104 -12.12 10.47 -9.19
CA GLU A 104 -13.57 10.71 -9.28
C GLU A 104 -14.27 10.65 -7.93
N ALA A 105 -13.71 9.91 -6.96
CA ALA A 105 -14.25 9.80 -5.62
C ALA A 105 -13.18 9.39 -4.62
N GLY A 106 -13.44 9.69 -3.35
CA GLY A 106 -12.63 9.27 -2.22
C GLY A 106 -13.46 8.86 -1.01
N ALA A 107 -12.86 8.11 -0.10
CA ALA A 107 -13.45 7.82 1.20
C ALA A 107 -12.36 7.66 2.26
N ILE A 108 -12.68 7.99 3.51
CA ILE A 108 -11.85 7.73 4.68
C ILE A 108 -12.60 6.83 5.66
N MET A 109 -11.88 5.86 6.23
CA MET A 109 -12.40 4.84 7.12
C MET A 109 -12.20 5.22 8.60
N PRO A 110 -12.87 4.53 9.56
CA PRO A 110 -12.71 4.79 10.99
C PRO A 110 -11.28 4.76 11.53
N ASP A 111 -10.43 3.96 10.90
CA ASP A 111 -9.02 3.81 11.25
C ASP A 111 -8.09 4.83 10.56
N ALA A 112 -8.63 5.86 9.91
CA ALA A 112 -7.82 6.77 9.12
C ALA A 112 -6.78 7.54 9.96
N CYS A 113 -5.56 7.64 9.40
CA CYS A 113 -4.49 8.47 9.96
C CYS A 113 -3.55 9.00 8.86
N PRO A 114 -2.91 10.17 9.04
CA PRO A 114 -1.99 10.73 8.06
C PRO A 114 -0.79 9.81 7.81
N ALA A 115 -0.31 9.77 6.57
CA ALA A 115 0.82 8.93 6.19
C ALA A 115 1.68 9.56 5.09
N GLY A 116 2.45 10.55 5.46
CA GLY A 116 3.35 11.28 4.57
C GLY A 116 3.00 12.77 4.41
N PRO A 117 3.56 13.45 3.41
CA PRO A 117 3.25 14.84 3.11
C PRO A 117 1.78 15.04 2.73
N VAL A 118 1.27 16.27 2.91
CA VAL A 118 -0.09 16.68 2.49
C VAL A 118 -0.34 16.27 1.02
N GLY A 119 -1.50 15.69 0.77
CA GLY A 119 -1.88 15.14 -0.53
C GLY A 119 -1.43 13.70 -0.79
N THR A 120 -0.74 13.06 0.17
CA THR A 120 -0.51 11.61 0.13
C THR A 120 -1.76 10.89 0.65
N ILE A 121 -2.23 9.85 -0.03
CA ILE A 121 -3.36 9.05 0.49
C ILE A 121 -3.10 8.63 1.95
N PRO A 122 -4.00 8.91 2.91
CA PRO A 122 -3.85 8.49 4.29
C PRO A 122 -3.97 6.96 4.42
N VAL A 123 -3.51 6.39 5.53
CA VAL A 123 -3.97 5.07 5.95
C VAL A 123 -5.46 5.15 6.23
N GLY A 124 -6.23 4.11 5.97
CA GLY A 124 -7.70 4.15 6.00
C GLY A 124 -8.30 4.95 4.85
N GLY A 125 -7.51 5.30 3.85
CA GLY A 125 -7.97 6.06 2.68
C GLY A 125 -8.27 5.18 1.47
N VAL A 126 -9.30 5.56 0.73
CA VAL A 126 -9.66 4.97 -0.57
C VAL A 126 -9.79 6.08 -1.61
N ALA A 127 -9.25 5.84 -2.80
CA ALA A 127 -9.38 6.74 -3.94
C ALA A 127 -9.77 5.97 -5.20
N ALA A 128 -10.82 6.40 -5.88
CA ALA A 128 -11.28 5.84 -7.15
C ALA A 128 -10.75 6.69 -8.30
N ALA A 129 -10.01 6.07 -9.21
CA ALA A 129 -9.39 6.71 -10.37
C ALA A 129 -9.91 6.11 -11.68
N ARG A 130 -10.19 6.95 -12.67
CA ARG A 130 -10.62 6.49 -13.99
C ARG A 130 -9.42 6.19 -14.86
N ASN A 131 -9.34 4.95 -15.38
CA ASN A 131 -8.30 4.46 -16.29
C ASN A 131 -6.86 4.80 -15.85
N ALA A 132 -6.62 4.85 -14.54
CA ALA A 132 -5.33 5.25 -13.97
C ALA A 132 -4.93 4.38 -12.78
N ILE A 133 -3.68 3.94 -12.77
CA ILE A 133 -3.08 3.21 -11.64
C ILE A 133 -2.05 4.12 -10.98
N HIS A 134 -2.26 4.42 -9.71
CA HIS A 134 -1.40 5.28 -8.91
C HIS A 134 -0.52 4.46 -7.95
N PRO A 135 0.75 4.21 -8.26
CA PRO A 135 1.60 3.44 -7.36
C PRO A 135 1.72 4.05 -5.96
N GLY A 136 1.72 5.38 -5.84
CA GLY A 136 1.75 6.08 -4.56
C GLY A 136 0.51 5.86 -3.68
N MET A 137 -0.62 5.45 -4.27
CA MET A 137 -1.88 5.29 -3.55
C MET A 137 -2.12 3.87 -3.01
N HIS A 138 -1.35 2.86 -3.43
CA HIS A 138 -1.42 1.51 -2.86
C HIS A 138 -0.28 1.20 -1.89
N SER A 139 0.56 2.19 -1.54
CA SER A 139 1.69 2.04 -0.63
C SER A 139 2.89 1.24 -1.19
N ALA A 140 4.07 1.46 -0.56
CA ALA A 140 5.28 0.67 -0.85
C ALA A 140 5.17 -0.79 -0.38
N ASP A 141 4.32 -1.05 0.61
CA ASP A 141 3.98 -2.38 1.06
C ASP A 141 2.78 -2.92 0.28
N ILE A 142 3.01 -3.14 -1.02
CA ILE A 142 2.00 -3.65 -1.96
C ILE A 142 1.42 -4.94 -1.40
N CYS A 143 0.08 -5.05 -1.44
CA CYS A 143 -0.63 -6.25 -1.02
C CYS A 143 -0.33 -6.64 0.44
N CYS A 144 -0.15 -5.62 1.34
CA CYS A 144 -0.24 -5.92 2.76
C CYS A 144 -1.61 -6.52 3.02
N SER A 145 -1.65 -7.61 3.76
CA SER A 145 -2.80 -8.48 3.82
C SER A 145 -2.86 -9.26 5.12
N VAL A 146 -4.03 -9.77 5.44
CA VAL A 146 -4.28 -10.61 6.60
C VAL A 146 -4.82 -11.95 6.14
N MET A 147 -4.28 -13.04 6.69
CA MET A 147 -4.79 -14.41 6.47
C MET A 147 -5.16 -15.04 7.79
N ILE A 148 -6.28 -15.75 7.85
CA ILE A 148 -6.68 -16.59 8.98
C ILE A 148 -6.75 -18.06 8.56
N THR A 149 -6.41 -18.96 9.48
CA THR A 149 -6.68 -20.41 9.36
C THR A 149 -7.25 -20.91 10.70
N ASP A 150 -8.37 -21.57 10.61
CA ASP A 150 -8.97 -22.33 11.72
C ASP A 150 -8.16 -23.61 11.98
N LEU A 151 -7.81 -23.87 13.22
CA LEU A 151 -7.01 -25.01 13.68
C LEU A 151 -7.79 -25.94 14.62
N GLY A 152 -9.11 -25.91 14.55
CA GLY A 152 -9.95 -26.75 15.40
C GLY A 152 -9.77 -26.42 16.89
N HIS A 153 -9.71 -27.45 17.69
CA HIS A 153 -9.51 -27.35 19.13
C HIS A 153 -8.04 -27.49 19.56
N ALA A 154 -7.10 -27.15 18.67
CA ALA A 154 -5.68 -27.14 19.01
C ALA A 154 -5.39 -26.25 20.24
N ASP A 155 -4.42 -26.63 21.06
CA ASP A 155 -3.98 -25.79 22.18
C ASP A 155 -3.30 -24.52 21.67
N PRO A 156 -3.81 -23.31 21.99
CA PRO A 156 -3.23 -22.06 21.50
C PRO A 156 -1.75 -21.88 21.86
N LYS A 157 -1.34 -22.38 23.05
CA LYS A 157 0.06 -22.31 23.48
C LYS A 157 0.94 -23.14 22.56
N ALA A 158 0.55 -24.38 22.29
CA ALA A 158 1.28 -25.27 21.39
C ALA A 158 1.37 -24.69 19.98
N VAL A 159 0.28 -24.08 19.48
CA VAL A 159 0.26 -23.39 18.18
C VAL A 159 1.22 -22.20 18.16
N LEU A 160 1.25 -21.37 19.23
CA LEU A 160 2.13 -20.21 19.30
C LEU A 160 3.61 -20.63 19.42
N ASP A 161 3.92 -21.70 20.16
CA ASP A 161 5.26 -22.28 20.27
C ASP A 161 5.73 -22.84 18.92
N ALA A 162 4.86 -23.55 18.22
CA ALA A 162 5.13 -24.03 16.85
C ALA A 162 5.38 -22.88 15.89
N ALA A 163 4.53 -21.87 15.91
CA ALA A 163 4.69 -20.64 15.10
C ALA A 163 6.03 -19.96 15.37
N GLN A 164 6.44 -19.84 16.63
CA GLN A 164 7.73 -19.27 17.01
C GLN A 164 8.92 -20.03 16.40
N SER A 165 8.80 -21.33 16.29
CA SER A 165 9.88 -22.18 15.76
C SER A 165 10.08 -22.06 14.26
N VAL A 166 9.00 -21.74 13.50
CA VAL A 166 9.01 -21.70 12.02
C VAL A 166 8.99 -20.30 11.45
N THR A 167 8.59 -19.28 12.21
CA THR A 167 8.47 -17.91 11.72
C THR A 167 9.82 -17.23 11.49
N HIS A 168 9.83 -16.16 10.67
CA HIS A 168 11.01 -15.36 10.40
C HIS A 168 10.59 -13.90 10.19
N PHE A 169 11.04 -13.05 11.09
CA PHE A 169 10.84 -11.60 11.03
C PHE A 169 12.13 -10.86 10.68
N GLY A 170 12.01 -9.58 10.40
CA GLY A 170 13.09 -8.68 10.11
C GLY A 170 13.31 -8.43 8.62
N PRO A 171 14.29 -7.56 8.28
CA PRO A 171 14.62 -7.22 6.90
C PRO A 171 15.33 -8.37 6.20
N GLY A 172 15.12 -8.48 4.88
CA GLY A 172 15.77 -9.50 4.05
C GLY A 172 15.01 -10.81 3.99
N GLY A 173 15.70 -11.83 3.46
CA GLY A 173 15.17 -13.19 3.23
C GLY A 173 15.65 -14.18 4.28
N ARG A 174 15.16 -15.42 4.16
CA ARG A 174 15.61 -16.53 5.01
C ARG A 174 17.03 -16.96 4.66
N PRO A 175 17.82 -17.42 5.66
CA PRO A 175 19.10 -18.09 5.42
C PRO A 175 18.92 -19.28 4.48
N GLN A 176 19.92 -19.57 3.65
CA GLN A 176 19.84 -20.57 2.57
C GLN A 176 19.31 -21.94 3.03
N GLY A 177 19.76 -22.46 4.17
CA GLY A 177 19.32 -23.77 4.70
C GLY A 177 17.91 -23.77 5.34
N LYS A 178 17.24 -22.60 5.41
CA LYS A 178 15.90 -22.45 6.01
C LYS A 178 14.87 -21.84 5.06
N ARG A 179 15.17 -21.79 3.75
CA ARG A 179 14.30 -21.25 2.71
C ARG A 179 13.16 -22.20 2.40
N PHE A 180 11.97 -21.62 2.18
CA PHE A 180 10.86 -22.34 1.59
C PHE A 180 10.93 -22.25 0.06
N THR A 181 10.36 -23.24 -0.61
CA THR A 181 10.33 -23.29 -2.07
C THR A 181 9.25 -22.37 -2.63
N THR A 182 9.62 -21.48 -3.53
CA THR A 182 8.66 -20.74 -4.35
C THR A 182 8.27 -21.57 -5.56
N SER A 183 6.99 -21.61 -5.90
CA SER A 183 6.48 -22.35 -7.06
C SER A 183 7.21 -21.94 -8.36
N LEU A 184 7.69 -22.92 -9.13
CA LEU A 184 8.32 -22.68 -10.44
C LEU A 184 7.35 -21.94 -11.38
N LYS A 185 6.06 -22.34 -11.41
CA LYS A 185 5.04 -21.68 -12.21
C LYS A 185 4.92 -20.19 -11.89
N LEU A 186 5.05 -19.80 -10.63
CA LEU A 186 5.01 -18.39 -10.23
C LEU A 186 6.28 -17.65 -10.64
N LEU A 187 7.45 -18.29 -10.53
CA LEU A 187 8.71 -17.71 -10.98
C LEU A 187 8.77 -17.56 -12.51
N ASP A 188 8.20 -18.50 -13.26
CA ASP A 188 8.09 -18.40 -14.72
C ASP A 188 7.17 -17.24 -15.12
N ALA A 189 6.02 -17.09 -14.44
CA ALA A 189 5.15 -15.94 -14.66
C ALA A 189 5.84 -14.59 -14.32
N PHE A 190 6.75 -14.56 -13.33
CA PHE A 190 7.56 -13.37 -13.06
C PHE A 190 8.50 -13.06 -14.23
N ARG A 191 9.12 -14.09 -14.86
CA ARG A 191 10.00 -13.92 -16.03
C ARG A 191 9.26 -13.40 -17.27
N GLU A 192 7.98 -13.70 -17.40
CA GLU A 192 7.13 -13.22 -18.50
C GLU A 192 6.69 -11.76 -18.34
N ASN A 193 6.83 -11.17 -17.15
CA ASN A 193 6.39 -9.79 -16.89
C ASN A 193 7.57 -8.81 -16.84
N ARG A 194 7.55 -7.80 -17.70
CA ARG A 194 8.62 -6.79 -17.86
C ARG A 194 9.04 -6.05 -16.59
N PHE A 195 8.20 -5.94 -15.56
CA PHE A 195 8.52 -5.31 -14.28
C PHE A 195 9.17 -6.26 -13.28
N LEU A 196 8.90 -7.55 -13.42
CA LEU A 196 9.34 -8.60 -12.49
C LEU A 196 10.50 -9.43 -13.06
N ASP A 197 10.70 -9.43 -14.39
CA ASP A 197 11.80 -10.13 -15.04
C ASP A 197 13.13 -9.40 -14.84
N ASN A 198 13.67 -9.58 -13.65
CA ASN A 198 15.04 -9.15 -13.35
C ASN A 198 15.64 -10.03 -12.25
N PRO A 199 16.99 -10.24 -12.26
CA PRO A 199 17.65 -11.14 -11.33
C PRO A 199 17.40 -10.82 -9.85
N LYS A 200 17.22 -9.53 -9.51
CA LYS A 200 16.97 -9.09 -8.14
C LYS A 200 15.57 -9.47 -7.68
N SER A 201 14.55 -9.26 -8.52
CA SER A 201 13.16 -9.62 -8.23
C SER A 201 13.02 -11.13 -8.03
N LEU A 202 13.52 -11.91 -8.97
CA LEU A 202 13.48 -13.39 -8.94
C LEU A 202 14.19 -13.94 -7.72
N ARG A 203 15.36 -13.40 -7.38
CA ARG A 203 16.09 -13.80 -6.16
C ARG A 203 15.29 -13.47 -4.90
N MET A 204 14.75 -12.26 -4.80
CA MET A 204 13.94 -11.85 -3.65
C MET A 204 12.67 -12.68 -3.52
N ALA A 205 12.02 -13.05 -4.64
CA ALA A 205 10.84 -13.90 -4.62
C ALA A 205 11.12 -15.29 -4.01
N GLN A 206 12.34 -15.80 -4.16
CA GLN A 206 12.78 -17.06 -3.55
C GLN A 206 13.24 -16.88 -2.10
N GLU A 207 14.08 -15.87 -1.84
CA GLU A 207 14.70 -15.68 -0.52
C GLU A 207 13.70 -15.22 0.55
N HIS A 208 12.68 -14.43 0.15
CA HIS A 208 11.71 -13.86 1.08
C HIS A 208 10.48 -14.75 1.28
N MET A 209 10.36 -15.90 0.61
CA MET A 209 9.26 -16.83 0.85
C MET A 209 9.30 -17.35 2.30
N GLY A 210 8.16 -17.26 2.99
CA GLY A 210 8.02 -17.62 4.41
C GLY A 210 8.55 -16.56 5.38
N THR A 211 8.71 -15.29 4.95
CA THR A 211 9.12 -14.18 5.85
C THR A 211 7.96 -13.23 6.12
N GLN A 212 7.91 -12.66 7.32
CA GLN A 212 6.84 -11.72 7.71
C GLN A 212 7.26 -10.25 7.69
N GLY A 213 8.56 -9.94 7.87
CA GLY A 213 9.06 -8.58 7.85
C GLY A 213 9.16 -7.92 9.22
N ASP A 214 8.81 -6.66 9.30
CA ASP A 214 9.02 -5.81 10.47
C ASP A 214 7.84 -4.84 10.68
N GLY A 215 7.97 -3.96 11.68
CA GLY A 215 6.95 -2.98 12.02
C GLY A 215 5.69 -3.64 12.57
N ASN A 216 4.53 -3.29 12.01
CA ASN A 216 3.23 -3.80 12.44
C ASN A 216 2.87 -5.20 11.89
N HIS A 217 3.79 -5.88 11.22
CA HIS A 217 3.57 -7.25 10.80
C HIS A 217 3.61 -8.20 12.00
N PHE A 218 2.72 -9.17 12.01
CA PHE A 218 2.55 -10.08 13.15
C PHE A 218 2.11 -11.49 12.73
N LEU A 219 2.31 -12.43 13.65
CA LEU A 219 1.59 -13.68 13.71
C LEU A 219 0.84 -13.69 15.03
N PHE A 220 -0.45 -13.92 14.98
CA PHE A 220 -1.38 -13.91 16.12
C PHE A 220 -2.02 -15.28 16.26
N VAL A 221 -2.22 -15.71 17.49
CA VAL A 221 -2.99 -16.91 17.84
C VAL A 221 -4.10 -16.50 18.80
N GLY A 222 -5.31 -16.93 18.50
CA GLY A 222 -6.48 -16.60 19.31
C GLY A 222 -7.56 -17.66 19.24
N ARG A 223 -8.70 -17.36 19.87
CA ARG A 223 -9.89 -18.23 19.88
C ARG A 223 -11.13 -17.50 19.38
N SER A 224 -11.85 -18.15 18.48
CA SER A 224 -13.16 -17.70 18.03
C SER A 224 -14.14 -17.66 19.21
N ARG A 225 -14.82 -16.52 19.42
CA ARG A 225 -15.91 -16.42 20.41
C ARG A 225 -17.09 -17.30 20.03
N LYS A 226 -17.36 -17.41 18.74
CA LYS A 226 -18.51 -18.14 18.21
C LYS A 226 -18.37 -19.65 18.35
N THR A 227 -17.15 -20.17 18.11
CA THR A 227 -16.92 -21.63 18.03
C THR A 227 -16.00 -22.17 19.11
N GLY A 228 -15.26 -21.34 19.84
CA GLY A 228 -14.21 -21.74 20.78
C GLY A 228 -12.99 -22.35 20.12
N ARG A 229 -12.93 -22.39 18.76
CA ARG A 229 -11.83 -22.99 18.00
C ARG A 229 -10.63 -22.05 17.96
N THR A 230 -9.45 -22.62 17.91
CA THR A 230 -8.19 -21.88 17.80
C THR A 230 -7.98 -21.43 16.35
N ALA A 231 -7.50 -20.22 16.18
CA ALA A 231 -7.13 -19.70 14.88
C ALA A 231 -5.73 -19.08 14.91
N ILE A 232 -5.02 -19.22 13.80
CA ILE A 232 -3.81 -18.47 13.51
C ILE A 232 -4.13 -17.36 12.51
N VAL A 233 -3.59 -16.16 12.76
CA VAL A 233 -3.72 -15.00 11.88
C VAL A 233 -2.34 -14.44 11.58
N THR A 234 -2.04 -14.16 10.30
CA THR A 234 -0.81 -13.48 9.92
C THR A 234 -1.09 -12.19 9.17
N HIS A 235 -0.28 -11.18 9.43
CA HIS A 235 -0.30 -9.88 8.76
C HIS A 235 1.09 -9.57 8.19
N HIS A 236 1.18 -9.48 6.87
CA HIS A 236 2.39 -9.03 6.17
C HIS A 236 2.08 -8.70 4.70
N GLY A 237 3.01 -8.01 4.04
CA GLY A 237 2.90 -7.65 2.63
C GLY A 237 3.81 -8.45 1.71
N SER A 238 4.04 -7.90 0.51
CA SER A 238 4.79 -8.54 -0.58
C SER A 238 6.30 -8.48 -0.44
N ARG A 239 6.82 -8.04 0.68
CA ARG A 239 8.24 -8.03 0.99
C ARG A 239 9.09 -7.37 -0.12
N GLY A 240 10.30 -7.92 -0.39
CA GLY A 240 11.23 -7.39 -1.38
C GLY A 240 10.71 -7.29 -2.81
N PRO A 241 10.02 -8.30 -3.34
CA PRO A 241 9.47 -8.25 -4.70
C PRO A 241 8.51 -7.07 -4.90
N GLY A 242 7.56 -6.86 -3.99
CA GLY A 242 6.63 -5.72 -4.07
C GLY A 242 7.29 -4.37 -3.86
N ALA A 243 8.25 -4.26 -2.94
CA ALA A 243 9.00 -3.03 -2.73
C ALA A 243 9.79 -2.61 -3.99
N LEU A 244 10.30 -3.57 -4.76
CA LEU A 244 10.97 -3.30 -6.04
C LEU A 244 9.96 -2.88 -7.12
N LEU A 245 8.82 -3.57 -7.20
CA LEU A 245 7.73 -3.18 -8.12
C LEU A 245 7.22 -1.76 -7.82
N TYR A 246 7.01 -1.42 -6.56
CA TYR A 246 6.64 -0.07 -6.15
C TYR A 246 7.62 1.00 -6.66
N LYS A 247 8.92 0.77 -6.43
CA LYS A 247 9.97 1.71 -6.89
C LYS A 247 9.93 1.90 -8.40
N ASN A 248 9.79 0.82 -9.16
CA ASN A 248 9.73 0.87 -10.62
C ASN A 248 8.43 1.54 -11.10
N GLY A 249 7.30 1.25 -10.46
CA GLY A 249 6.01 1.87 -10.74
C GLY A 249 6.01 3.37 -10.49
N MET A 250 6.58 3.83 -9.38
CA MET A 250 6.71 5.27 -9.08
C MET A 250 7.59 6.00 -10.09
N ALA A 251 8.69 5.38 -10.53
CA ALA A 251 9.56 5.97 -11.55
C ALA A 251 8.85 6.11 -12.91
N LEU A 252 8.07 5.09 -13.29
CA LEU A 252 7.26 5.11 -14.50
C LEU A 252 6.13 6.14 -14.42
N ALA A 253 5.39 6.15 -13.31
CA ALA A 253 4.29 7.10 -13.08
C ALA A 253 4.80 8.55 -13.12
N GLU A 254 5.98 8.83 -12.56
CA GLU A 254 6.61 10.16 -12.63
C GLU A 254 6.93 10.60 -14.06
N ARG A 255 7.32 9.66 -14.94
CA ARG A 255 7.50 9.96 -16.37
C ARG A 255 6.17 10.43 -16.99
N PHE A 256 5.09 9.66 -16.81
CA PHE A 256 3.77 10.02 -17.29
C PHE A 256 3.26 11.33 -16.69
N ARG A 257 3.48 11.56 -15.40
CA ARG A 257 3.07 12.81 -14.74
C ARG A 257 3.67 14.04 -15.43
N ARG A 258 4.96 14.00 -15.76
CA ARG A 258 5.64 15.11 -16.42
C ARG A 258 5.05 15.40 -17.81
N GLU A 259 4.58 14.38 -18.49
CA GLU A 259 3.99 14.48 -19.83
C GLU A 259 2.50 14.87 -19.77
N LEU A 260 1.72 14.25 -18.86
CA LEU A 260 0.26 14.35 -18.84
C LEU A 260 -0.26 15.40 -17.86
N SER A 261 0.42 15.66 -16.75
CA SER A 261 -0.02 16.61 -15.73
C SER A 261 1.13 17.08 -14.83
N PRO A 262 2.01 17.95 -15.34
CA PRO A 262 3.21 18.39 -14.63
C PRO A 262 2.92 19.12 -13.31
N LYS A 263 1.71 19.69 -13.14
CA LYS A 263 1.25 20.39 -11.93
C LYS A 263 0.74 19.44 -10.83
N THR A 264 0.45 18.17 -11.13
CA THR A 264 0.04 17.18 -10.12
C THR A 264 1.19 16.87 -9.16
N LEU A 265 0.88 16.63 -7.89
CA LEU A 265 1.85 16.23 -6.88
C LEU A 265 2.57 14.94 -7.30
N LYS A 266 3.89 14.88 -7.09
CA LYS A 266 4.71 13.74 -7.50
C LYS A 266 4.26 12.40 -6.90
N GLN A 267 3.83 12.39 -5.63
CA GLN A 267 3.30 11.21 -4.97
C GLN A 267 1.98 10.70 -5.56
N ASN A 268 1.28 11.55 -6.31
CA ASN A 268 0.01 11.23 -6.96
C ASN A 268 0.16 10.97 -8.46
N ALA A 269 1.39 10.77 -8.93
CA ALA A 269 1.68 10.34 -10.29
C ALA A 269 0.98 9.02 -10.61
N TRP A 270 0.57 8.84 -11.87
CA TRP A 270 -0.12 7.63 -12.32
C TRP A 270 0.44 7.05 -13.60
N ILE A 271 0.09 5.81 -13.85
CA ILE A 271 0.32 5.08 -15.07
C ILE A 271 -1.05 4.95 -15.76
N PRO A 272 -1.24 5.43 -17.01
CA PRO A 272 -2.48 5.20 -17.75
C PRO A 272 -2.72 3.71 -17.90
N ALA A 273 -3.86 3.23 -17.38
CA ALA A 273 -4.13 1.79 -17.24
C ALA A 273 -4.21 1.07 -18.59
N GLU A 274 -4.68 1.75 -19.64
CA GLU A 274 -4.81 1.20 -20.99
C GLU A 274 -3.54 1.27 -21.83
N SER A 275 -2.47 1.92 -21.34
CA SER A 275 -1.16 1.88 -21.99
C SER A 275 -0.57 0.46 -21.92
N GLU A 276 0.39 0.16 -22.77
CA GLU A 276 1.13 -1.11 -22.71
C GLU A 276 1.78 -1.30 -21.31
N GLU A 277 2.40 -0.23 -20.83
CA GLU A 277 3.01 -0.24 -19.49
C GLU A 277 1.98 -0.37 -18.38
N GLY A 278 0.80 0.25 -18.52
CA GLY A 278 -0.30 0.15 -17.55
C GLY A 278 -0.82 -1.27 -17.42
N ARG A 279 -1.05 -1.94 -18.54
CA ARG A 279 -1.46 -3.36 -18.56
C ARG A 279 -0.40 -4.25 -17.94
N ALA A 280 0.87 -4.08 -18.29
CA ALA A 280 1.96 -4.87 -17.73
C ALA A 280 2.15 -4.61 -16.23
N TYR A 281 1.96 -3.36 -15.76
CA TYR A 281 2.02 -3.02 -14.34
C TYR A 281 0.85 -3.64 -13.57
N TRP A 282 -0.36 -3.62 -14.15
CA TRP A 282 -1.53 -4.29 -13.58
C TRP A 282 -1.31 -5.80 -13.42
N GLU A 283 -0.76 -6.46 -14.43
CA GLU A 283 -0.39 -7.89 -14.37
C GLU A 283 0.66 -8.15 -13.30
N ALA A 284 1.68 -7.29 -13.19
CA ALA A 284 2.69 -7.38 -12.14
C ALA A 284 2.08 -7.30 -10.74
N LEU A 285 1.10 -6.41 -10.52
CA LEU A 285 0.36 -6.32 -9.25
C LEU A 285 -0.37 -7.65 -8.95
N GLN A 286 -1.03 -8.27 -9.95
CA GLN A 286 -1.71 -9.54 -9.76
C GLN A 286 -0.73 -10.69 -9.45
N LEU A 287 0.45 -10.69 -10.03
CA LEU A 287 1.51 -11.66 -9.74
C LEU A 287 2.08 -11.48 -8.33
N ILE A 288 2.29 -10.24 -7.89
CA ILE A 288 2.68 -9.92 -6.51
C ILE A 288 1.61 -10.38 -5.52
N ARG A 289 0.32 -10.16 -5.84
CA ARG A 289 -0.81 -10.65 -5.03
C ARG A 289 -0.75 -12.17 -4.85
N LYS A 290 -0.54 -12.92 -5.93
CA LYS A 290 -0.39 -14.39 -5.89
C LYS A 290 0.83 -14.81 -5.04
N TRP A 291 1.94 -14.11 -5.18
CA TRP A 291 3.14 -14.37 -4.39
C TRP A 291 2.91 -14.11 -2.90
N THR A 292 2.24 -13.01 -2.54
CA THR A 292 1.94 -12.67 -1.15
C THR A 292 1.01 -13.69 -0.50
N LYS A 293 -0.03 -14.14 -1.23
CA LYS A 293 -0.91 -15.21 -0.74
C LYS A 293 -0.15 -16.52 -0.52
N ALA A 294 0.77 -16.87 -1.44
CA ALA A 294 1.62 -18.04 -1.28
C ALA A 294 2.54 -17.91 -0.06
N ASN A 295 3.05 -16.72 0.23
CA ASN A 295 3.87 -16.44 1.40
C ASN A 295 3.10 -16.67 2.71
N HIS A 296 1.87 -16.18 2.84
CA HIS A 296 0.97 -16.50 3.95
C HIS A 296 0.74 -18.02 4.08
N ASN A 297 0.38 -18.67 2.99
CA ASN A 297 0.09 -20.11 3.00
C ASN A 297 1.28 -20.94 3.50
N VAL A 298 2.49 -20.60 3.09
CA VAL A 298 3.71 -21.31 3.54
C VAL A 298 3.91 -21.16 5.05
N ILE A 299 3.71 -19.96 5.61
CA ILE A 299 3.85 -19.70 7.05
C ILE A 299 2.79 -20.47 7.83
N HIS A 300 1.53 -20.41 7.39
CA HIS A 300 0.42 -21.13 8.02
C HIS A 300 0.64 -22.64 7.96
N GLN A 301 1.00 -23.17 6.79
CA GLN A 301 1.24 -24.60 6.62
C GLN A 301 2.38 -25.11 7.50
N ALA A 302 3.50 -24.38 7.54
CA ALA A 302 4.63 -24.75 8.38
C ALA A 302 4.28 -24.73 9.88
N THR A 303 3.43 -23.77 10.30
CA THR A 303 2.94 -23.71 11.69
C THR A 303 2.02 -24.88 12.01
N VAL A 304 1.09 -25.21 11.10
CA VAL A 304 0.16 -26.36 11.25
C VAL A 304 0.95 -27.66 11.39
N GLU A 305 1.91 -27.88 10.51
CA GLU A 305 2.78 -29.10 10.52
C GLU A 305 3.58 -29.19 11.83
N ALA A 306 4.19 -28.09 12.27
CA ALA A 306 4.94 -28.04 13.52
C ALA A 306 4.07 -28.21 14.77
N ALA A 307 2.82 -27.76 14.73
CA ALA A 307 1.85 -27.93 15.84
C ALA A 307 1.14 -29.28 15.83
N GLY A 308 1.19 -30.02 14.72
CA GLY A 308 0.40 -31.24 14.54
C GLY A 308 -1.12 -30.95 14.56
N ALA A 309 -1.54 -29.77 14.11
CA ALA A 309 -2.93 -29.31 14.17
C ALA A 309 -3.70 -29.70 12.89
N GLU A 310 -5.03 -29.84 13.04
CA GLU A 310 -5.93 -29.97 11.89
C GLU A 310 -6.17 -28.61 11.22
N VAL A 311 -6.38 -28.61 9.92
CA VAL A 311 -6.71 -27.41 9.14
C VAL A 311 -8.20 -27.37 8.85
N GLY A 312 -8.87 -26.34 9.34
CA GLY A 312 -10.23 -25.98 8.98
C GLY A 312 -10.25 -24.92 7.88
N ASP A 313 -11.20 -23.99 7.97
CA ASP A 313 -11.38 -22.93 6.99
C ASP A 313 -10.19 -21.98 6.96
N ARG A 314 -9.87 -21.49 5.76
CA ARG A 314 -8.81 -20.51 5.52
C ARG A 314 -9.30 -19.48 4.53
N PHE A 315 -9.13 -18.19 4.87
CA PHE A 315 -9.36 -17.09 3.95
C PHE A 315 -8.39 -15.93 4.22
N TRP A 316 -8.34 -14.98 3.31
CA TRP A 316 -7.46 -13.83 3.39
C TRP A 316 -8.06 -12.61 2.69
N ASN A 317 -7.55 -11.43 3.01
CA ASN A 317 -7.86 -10.19 2.31
C ASN A 317 -6.67 -9.22 2.36
N GLU A 318 -6.54 -8.45 1.32
CA GLU A 318 -5.53 -7.40 1.18
C GLU A 318 -6.11 -6.02 1.46
N HIS A 319 -5.26 -5.08 1.92
CA HIS A 319 -5.67 -3.72 2.30
C HIS A 319 -4.72 -2.59 1.83
N ASN A 320 -3.65 -2.93 1.10
CA ASN A 320 -2.78 -1.99 0.37
C ASN A 320 -2.69 -2.44 -1.07
N PHE A 321 -3.75 -2.24 -1.83
CA PHE A 321 -3.81 -2.77 -3.18
C PHE A 321 -4.67 -1.92 -4.11
N VAL A 322 -4.72 -2.29 -5.38
CA VAL A 322 -5.58 -1.69 -6.41
C VAL A 322 -6.60 -2.71 -6.86
N PHE A 323 -7.87 -2.32 -6.83
CA PHE A 323 -9.00 -3.15 -7.24
C PHE A 323 -9.69 -2.51 -8.44
N ARG A 324 -10.37 -3.31 -9.27
CA ARG A 324 -10.98 -2.80 -10.49
C ARG A 324 -12.47 -3.12 -10.56
N ARG A 325 -13.28 -2.11 -10.89
CA ARG A 325 -14.68 -2.25 -11.32
C ARG A 325 -14.88 -1.46 -12.61
N GLY A 326 -15.00 -2.16 -13.74
CA GLY A 326 -15.06 -1.51 -15.05
C GLY A 326 -13.80 -0.75 -15.40
N ASP A 327 -13.93 0.54 -15.65
CA ASP A 327 -12.84 1.49 -15.93
C ASP A 327 -12.33 2.25 -14.70
N LEU A 328 -12.92 1.99 -13.52
CA LEU A 328 -12.49 2.56 -12.25
C LEU A 328 -11.50 1.65 -11.53
N TYR A 329 -10.41 2.25 -11.09
CA TYR A 329 -9.37 1.64 -10.28
C TYR A 329 -9.44 2.20 -8.85
N PHE A 330 -9.80 1.35 -7.90
CA PHE A 330 -9.94 1.69 -6.49
C PHE A 330 -8.63 1.39 -5.77
N HIS A 331 -8.00 2.42 -5.24
CA HIS A 331 -6.75 2.33 -4.49
C HIS A 331 -7.08 2.37 -3.01
N GLY A 332 -6.88 1.24 -2.33
CA GLY A 332 -6.99 1.14 -0.87
C GLY A 332 -5.61 1.21 -0.23
N LYS A 333 -5.42 2.10 0.75
CA LYS A 333 -4.25 2.12 1.62
C LYS A 333 -4.69 1.98 3.07
N GLY A 334 -4.44 0.81 3.66
CA GLY A 334 -5.03 0.48 4.95
C GLY A 334 -6.56 0.49 4.89
N ALA A 335 -7.14 0.03 3.79
CA ALA A 335 -8.56 -0.13 3.60
C ALA A 335 -8.82 -1.43 2.84
N THR A 336 -9.74 -2.25 3.31
CA THR A 336 -10.00 -3.60 2.83
C THR A 336 -11.24 -3.62 1.96
N PRO A 337 -11.22 -4.26 0.76
CA PRO A 337 -12.42 -4.40 -0.06
C PRO A 337 -13.52 -5.15 0.70
N ALA A 338 -14.73 -4.62 0.66
CA ALA A 338 -15.90 -5.09 1.39
C ALA A 338 -17.04 -5.55 0.46
N TRP A 339 -16.70 -5.95 -0.78
CA TRP A 339 -17.64 -6.57 -1.73
C TRP A 339 -17.12 -7.95 -2.14
N GLY A 340 -18.07 -8.89 -2.41
CA GLY A 340 -17.75 -10.31 -2.56
C GLY A 340 -16.98 -10.70 -3.82
N GLU A 341 -16.90 -9.83 -4.84
CA GLU A 341 -16.36 -10.16 -6.16
C GLU A 341 -15.14 -9.30 -6.53
N TYR A 342 -14.44 -8.74 -5.55
CA TYR A 342 -13.25 -7.94 -5.82
C TYR A 342 -12.09 -8.76 -6.40
N ALA A 343 -12.09 -10.05 -6.16
CA ALA A 343 -11.15 -11.03 -6.72
C ALA A 343 -11.83 -12.41 -6.82
N ALA A 344 -11.35 -13.26 -7.72
CA ALA A 344 -11.90 -14.61 -7.94
C ALA A 344 -11.83 -15.52 -6.70
N ASP A 345 -10.95 -15.23 -5.76
CA ASP A 345 -10.75 -15.95 -4.51
C ASP A 345 -11.24 -15.18 -3.27
N ALA A 346 -12.07 -14.16 -3.46
CA ALA A 346 -12.71 -13.42 -2.38
C ALA A 346 -13.75 -14.30 -1.66
N SER A 347 -13.69 -14.32 -0.33
CA SER A 347 -14.65 -15.05 0.52
C SER A 347 -15.91 -14.23 0.87
N GLY A 348 -15.91 -12.93 0.58
CA GLY A 348 -16.89 -11.98 1.11
C GLY A 348 -16.68 -11.63 2.59
N LEU A 349 -15.69 -12.24 3.23
CA LEU A 349 -15.29 -11.94 4.60
C LEU A 349 -14.07 -11.04 4.63
N THR A 350 -13.99 -10.24 5.67
CA THR A 350 -12.94 -9.25 5.93
C THR A 350 -12.35 -9.48 7.32
N LEU A 351 -11.03 -9.44 7.41
CA LEU A 351 -10.30 -9.52 8.68
C LEU A 351 -9.87 -8.13 9.10
N ILE A 352 -10.21 -7.72 10.31
CA ILE A 352 -9.86 -6.40 10.85
C ILE A 352 -9.14 -6.61 12.20
N PRO A 353 -7.81 -6.76 12.22
CA PRO A 353 -7.04 -6.84 13.46
C PRO A 353 -6.98 -5.46 14.10
N LEU A 354 -7.32 -5.36 15.39
CA LEU A 354 -7.34 -4.09 16.10
C LEU A 354 -5.97 -3.76 16.72
N ASN A 355 -5.50 -4.58 17.65
CA ASN A 355 -4.14 -4.54 18.19
C ASN A 355 -3.83 -5.88 18.88
N MET A 356 -2.64 -6.02 19.47
CA MET A 356 -2.19 -7.30 20.07
C MET A 356 -2.96 -7.74 21.31
N ALA A 357 -3.68 -6.83 21.97
CA ALA A 357 -4.49 -7.11 23.16
C ALA A 357 -5.99 -7.16 22.87
N GLU A 358 -6.39 -6.85 21.64
CA GLU A 358 -7.77 -6.79 21.21
C GLU A 358 -8.07 -7.88 20.16
N PRO A 359 -9.33 -8.24 19.94
CA PRO A 359 -9.69 -9.27 18.96
C PRO A 359 -9.32 -8.90 17.53
N VAL A 360 -9.09 -9.93 16.71
CA VAL A 360 -9.24 -9.81 15.25
C VAL A 360 -10.72 -10.01 14.91
N LEU A 361 -11.32 -9.04 14.23
CA LEU A 361 -12.70 -9.13 13.78
C LEU A 361 -12.77 -9.97 12.51
N VAL A 362 -13.74 -10.87 12.44
CA VAL A 362 -14.21 -11.51 11.21
C VAL A 362 -15.50 -10.82 10.84
N ALA A 363 -15.54 -10.14 9.72
CA ALA A 363 -16.67 -9.33 9.31
C ALA A 363 -17.07 -9.61 7.86
N ARG A 364 -18.36 -9.45 7.57
CA ARG A 364 -18.90 -9.49 6.20
C ARG A 364 -19.02 -8.07 5.68
N GLY A 365 -18.39 -7.79 4.54
CA GLY A 365 -18.49 -6.50 3.90
C GLY A 365 -19.91 -6.16 3.44
N LYS A 366 -20.26 -4.88 3.48
CA LYS A 366 -21.58 -4.36 3.11
C LYS A 366 -21.63 -3.69 1.73
N ASP A 367 -20.49 -3.57 1.06
CA ASP A 367 -20.35 -2.80 -0.20
C ASP A 367 -20.96 -1.39 -0.10
N ALA A 368 -20.77 -0.73 1.04
CA ALA A 368 -21.37 0.57 1.33
C ALA A 368 -20.85 1.65 0.36
N ALA A 369 -21.76 2.38 -0.30
CA ALA A 369 -21.40 3.38 -1.31
C ALA A 369 -20.53 4.51 -0.74
N HIS A 370 -20.82 4.98 0.49
CA HIS A 370 -20.03 6.00 1.17
C HIS A 370 -18.65 5.48 1.66
N GLY A 371 -18.45 4.16 1.72
CA GLY A 371 -17.15 3.53 1.90
C GLY A 371 -16.47 3.17 0.58
N LEU A 372 -17.07 3.53 -0.57
CA LEU A 372 -16.64 3.07 -1.90
C LEU A 372 -16.48 1.55 -2.00
N GLY A 373 -17.26 0.81 -1.20
CA GLY A 373 -17.17 -0.64 -1.09
C GLY A 373 -15.98 -1.13 -0.25
N PHE A 374 -15.46 -0.32 0.67
CA PHE A 374 -14.36 -0.69 1.57
C PHE A 374 -14.79 -0.63 3.03
N SER A 375 -14.03 -1.33 3.86
CA SER A 375 -14.04 -1.29 5.31
C SER A 375 -12.64 -0.97 5.85
N PRO A 376 -12.48 -0.59 7.14
CA PRO A 376 -11.16 -0.39 7.72
C PRO A 376 -10.34 -1.69 7.72
N HIS A 377 -9.01 -1.56 7.72
CA HIS A 377 -8.11 -2.71 7.78
C HIS A 377 -7.65 -3.05 9.20
N GLY A 378 -7.90 -2.17 10.18
CA GLY A 378 -7.42 -2.31 11.54
C GLY A 378 -7.95 -1.20 12.44
N ALA A 379 -7.23 -0.89 13.52
CA ALA A 379 -7.60 0.20 14.42
C ALA A 379 -7.09 1.58 13.96
N GLY A 380 -5.96 1.62 13.24
CA GLY A 380 -5.28 2.87 12.91
C GLY A 380 -4.55 3.49 14.11
N ARG A 381 -3.86 4.60 13.88
CA ARG A 381 -3.05 5.29 14.89
C ARG A 381 -3.52 6.73 15.09
N ASN A 382 -3.38 7.24 16.30
CA ASN A 382 -3.55 8.68 16.56
C ASN A 382 -2.23 9.46 16.41
N PHE A 383 -1.08 8.77 16.58
CA PHE A 383 0.24 9.38 16.57
C PHE A 383 1.20 8.61 15.66
N SER A 384 2.23 9.33 15.15
CA SER A 384 3.37 8.67 14.53
C SER A 384 4.13 7.80 15.56
N ARG A 385 4.87 6.79 15.07
CA ARG A 385 5.69 5.93 15.95
C ARG A 385 6.65 6.75 16.84
N SER A 386 7.27 7.78 16.29
CA SER A 386 8.20 8.64 17.03
C SER A 386 7.50 9.50 18.08
N GLU A 387 6.31 10.00 17.80
CA GLU A 387 5.50 10.75 18.76
C GLU A 387 5.02 9.86 19.89
N HIS A 388 4.52 8.66 19.57
CA HIS A 388 4.12 7.68 20.57
C HIS A 388 5.28 7.35 21.53
N LYS A 389 6.47 7.05 21.00
CA LYS A 389 7.68 6.80 21.83
C LYS A 389 7.99 7.97 22.76
N ARG A 390 7.80 9.21 22.34
CA ARG A 390 7.99 10.40 23.20
C ARG A 390 6.93 10.51 24.31
N ARG A 391 5.69 10.16 24.02
CA ARG A 391 4.55 10.22 24.97
C ARG A 391 4.63 9.17 26.09
N LEU A 392 5.31 8.05 25.87
CA LEU A 392 5.46 6.99 26.88
C LEU A 392 6.29 7.40 28.11
N GLY A 393 7.09 8.48 28.02
CA GLY A 393 7.84 9.01 29.13
C GLY A 393 8.96 8.06 29.61
N SER A 394 9.09 7.88 30.93
CA SER A 394 10.21 7.15 31.56
C SER A 394 9.95 5.66 31.82
N ARG A 395 8.82 5.10 31.39
CA ARG A 395 8.56 3.66 31.57
C ARG A 395 9.48 2.83 30.69
N THR A 396 9.98 1.73 31.24
CA THR A 396 10.74 0.78 30.42
C THR A 396 9.82 0.05 29.43
N PRO A 397 10.32 -0.34 28.25
CA PRO A 397 9.56 -1.09 27.24
C PRO A 397 8.88 -2.34 27.82
N GLU A 398 9.56 -3.08 28.67
CA GLU A 398 9.06 -4.32 29.31
C GLU A 398 7.96 -4.02 30.32
N ALA A 399 8.08 -2.94 31.10
CA ALA A 399 7.03 -2.53 32.04
C ALA A 399 5.77 -2.07 31.31
N GLN A 400 5.91 -1.36 30.19
CA GLN A 400 4.80 -0.94 29.36
C GLN A 400 4.11 -2.15 28.71
N LEU A 401 4.87 -3.07 28.12
CA LEU A 401 4.36 -4.32 27.55
C LEU A 401 3.54 -5.08 28.60
N LYS A 402 4.10 -5.31 29.79
CA LYS A 402 3.41 -6.04 30.86
C LYS A 402 2.11 -5.37 31.29
N ALA A 403 2.09 -4.03 31.31
CA ALA A 403 0.89 -3.28 31.70
C ALA A 403 -0.22 -3.37 30.66
N GLU A 404 0.13 -3.37 29.38
CA GLU A 404 -0.84 -3.31 28.26
C GLU A 404 -1.27 -4.69 27.75
N THR A 405 -0.53 -5.77 28.06
CA THR A 405 -0.79 -7.12 27.55
C THR A 405 -0.88 -8.17 28.67
N ALA A 406 -1.37 -7.75 29.83
CA ALA A 406 -1.49 -8.64 30.98
C ALA A 406 -2.33 -9.89 30.64
N GLY A 407 -1.78 -11.08 30.92
CA GLY A 407 -2.44 -12.35 30.61
C GLY A 407 -2.27 -12.89 29.21
N LEU A 408 -1.57 -12.18 28.33
CA LEU A 408 -1.29 -12.59 26.95
C LEU A 408 0.17 -13.04 26.78
N ASP A 409 0.41 -13.99 25.88
CA ASP A 409 1.75 -14.45 25.49
C ASP A 409 2.25 -13.63 24.29
N VAL A 410 2.81 -12.45 24.55
CA VAL A 410 3.34 -11.56 23.51
C VAL A 410 4.85 -11.73 23.39
N ARG A 411 5.32 -12.03 22.18
CA ARG A 411 6.71 -12.33 21.86
C ARG A 411 7.27 -11.39 20.81
N PHE A 412 8.53 -10.98 20.97
CA PHE A 412 9.26 -10.20 20.00
C PHE A 412 10.43 -11.02 19.44
N HIS A 413 10.43 -11.25 18.13
CA HIS A 413 11.42 -12.10 17.46
C HIS A 413 12.87 -11.60 17.64
N ALA A 414 13.07 -10.28 17.65
CA ALA A 414 14.37 -9.66 17.92
C ALA A 414 14.78 -9.67 19.40
N GLY A 415 13.92 -10.13 20.29
CA GLY A 415 14.13 -10.10 21.74
C GLY A 415 14.00 -8.73 22.40
N ALA A 416 13.77 -7.65 21.63
CA ALA A 416 13.56 -6.29 22.11
C ALA A 416 12.14 -5.81 21.81
N VAL A 417 11.47 -5.24 22.82
CA VAL A 417 10.10 -4.73 22.70
C VAL A 417 10.06 -3.50 21.81
N ASP A 418 9.26 -3.52 20.74
CA ASP A 418 8.92 -2.30 20.00
C ASP A 418 7.68 -1.64 20.60
N VAL A 419 7.90 -0.65 21.45
CA VAL A 419 6.82 0.08 22.13
C VAL A 419 5.90 0.82 21.15
N SER A 420 6.34 1.08 19.93
CA SER A 420 5.49 1.72 18.93
C SER A 420 4.43 0.80 18.34
N GLU A 421 4.45 -0.47 18.67
CA GLU A 421 3.45 -1.46 18.27
C GLU A 421 2.56 -1.95 19.43
N LEU A 422 2.73 -1.38 20.64
CA LEU A 422 1.88 -1.71 21.80
C LEU A 422 0.46 -1.14 21.63
N PRO A 423 -0.55 -1.69 22.34
CA PRO A 423 -1.95 -1.28 22.24
C PRO A 423 -2.19 0.22 22.31
N SER A 424 -1.51 0.95 23.21
CA SER A 424 -1.63 2.40 23.37
C SER A 424 -1.19 3.22 22.16
N SER A 425 -0.52 2.61 21.16
CA SER A 425 -0.14 3.27 19.91
C SER A 425 -1.28 3.34 18.87
N TYR A 426 -2.37 2.63 19.12
CA TYR A 426 -3.52 2.51 18.24
C TYR A 426 -4.74 3.26 18.80
N LYS A 427 -5.71 3.54 17.93
CA LYS A 427 -7.02 4.07 18.35
C LYS A 427 -7.74 3.05 19.24
N GLN A 428 -8.66 3.54 20.03
CA GLN A 428 -9.47 2.70 20.92
C GLN A 428 -10.32 1.72 20.10
N ALA A 429 -10.16 0.44 20.37
CA ALA A 429 -10.78 -0.63 19.60
C ALA A 429 -12.32 -0.57 19.60
N ASP A 430 -12.92 -0.27 20.75
CA ASP A 430 -14.37 -0.13 20.93
C ASP A 430 -14.95 1.01 20.10
N LYS A 431 -14.25 2.15 20.00
CA LYS A 431 -14.65 3.28 19.14
C LYS A 431 -14.59 2.90 17.66
N VAL A 432 -13.53 2.23 17.21
CA VAL A 432 -13.42 1.77 15.83
C VAL A 432 -14.54 0.79 15.49
N VAL A 433 -14.82 -0.18 16.38
CA VAL A 433 -15.93 -1.13 16.23
C VAL A 433 -17.29 -0.42 16.19
N ALA A 434 -17.49 0.59 17.05
CA ALA A 434 -18.73 1.35 17.08
C ALA A 434 -18.94 2.12 15.75
N GLN A 435 -17.88 2.72 15.18
CA GLN A 435 -17.95 3.43 13.92
C GLN A 435 -18.14 2.50 12.71
N ILE A 436 -17.52 1.31 12.68
CA ILE A 436 -17.79 0.29 11.66
C ILE A 436 -19.30 -0.01 11.57
N LYS A 437 -19.96 -0.15 12.74
CA LYS A 437 -21.40 -0.40 12.84
C LYS A 437 -22.23 0.85 12.50
N ALA A 438 -21.87 2.01 13.03
CA ALA A 438 -22.60 3.27 12.82
C ALA A 438 -22.65 3.67 11.34
N TYR A 439 -21.54 3.48 10.63
CA TYR A 439 -21.43 3.71 9.18
C TYR A 439 -21.80 2.49 8.33
N ASP A 440 -22.29 1.40 8.92
CA ASP A 440 -22.68 0.18 8.20
C ASP A 440 -21.67 -0.30 7.15
N LEU A 441 -20.37 -0.24 7.48
CA LEU A 441 -19.30 -0.60 6.56
C LEU A 441 -19.13 -2.12 6.45
N ALA A 442 -19.35 -2.82 7.56
CA ALA A 442 -19.28 -4.27 7.64
C ALA A 442 -20.13 -4.82 8.81
N GLU A 443 -20.60 -6.04 8.69
CA GLU A 443 -21.26 -6.78 9.75
C GLU A 443 -20.28 -7.72 10.43
N ILE A 444 -20.07 -7.56 11.74
CA ILE A 444 -19.13 -8.40 12.50
C ILE A 444 -19.79 -9.74 12.79
N GLU A 445 -19.24 -10.81 12.22
CA GLU A 445 -19.72 -12.18 12.36
C GLU A 445 -19.07 -12.95 13.51
N ASP A 446 -17.80 -12.62 13.83
CA ASP A 446 -17.04 -13.26 14.90
C ASP A 446 -15.91 -12.36 15.42
N TYR A 447 -15.42 -12.69 16.61
CA TYR A 447 -14.26 -12.10 17.25
C TYR A 447 -13.26 -13.21 17.56
N ILE A 448 -12.01 -13.06 17.14
CA ILE A 448 -10.94 -13.99 17.50
C ILE A 448 -10.19 -13.36 18.68
N ASP A 449 -10.53 -13.78 19.89
CA ASP A 449 -9.93 -13.25 21.11
C ASP A 449 -8.45 -13.63 21.21
N PRO A 450 -7.56 -12.71 21.65
CA PRO A 450 -6.13 -12.95 21.70
C PRO A 450 -5.76 -14.01 22.76
N TYR A 451 -4.94 -14.97 22.36
CA TYR A 451 -4.12 -15.76 23.26
C TYR A 451 -2.72 -15.16 23.36
N GLY A 452 -2.15 -14.81 22.20
CA GLY A 452 -0.84 -14.20 22.09
C GLY A 452 -0.43 -13.92 20.66
N CYS A 453 0.73 -13.29 20.51
CA CYS A 453 1.26 -12.95 19.20
C CYS A 453 2.80 -12.95 19.16
N ILE A 454 3.33 -12.97 17.95
CA ILE A 454 4.75 -12.80 17.65
C ILE A 454 4.88 -11.59 16.74
N MET A 455 5.72 -10.63 17.14
CA MET A 455 6.05 -9.43 16.39
C MET A 455 7.55 -9.39 16.06
N ALA A 456 7.95 -8.51 15.15
CA ALA A 456 9.35 -8.34 14.81
C ALA A 456 10.20 -7.88 16.00
N GLY A 457 9.74 -6.87 16.74
CA GLY A 457 10.47 -6.21 17.81
C GLY A 457 11.27 -4.99 17.32
N ASP A 458 11.94 -4.30 18.23
CA ASP A 458 12.73 -3.11 17.94
C ASP A 458 14.05 -3.53 17.23
N LEU A 459 13.98 -3.62 15.91
CA LEU A 459 15.11 -3.99 15.07
C LEU A 459 15.95 -2.75 14.73
N PRO A 460 17.28 -2.82 14.84
CA PRO A 460 18.11 -1.73 14.37
C PRO A 460 17.90 -1.53 12.86
N PRO A 461 17.85 -0.26 12.38
CA PRO A 461 17.69 0.03 10.98
C PRO A 461 18.70 -0.75 10.11
N PHE A 462 18.25 -1.32 8.99
CA PHE A 462 19.05 -2.24 8.18
C PHE A 462 20.39 -1.66 7.73
N TRP A 463 20.51 -0.34 7.57
CA TRP A 463 21.77 0.33 7.22
C TRP A 463 22.81 0.30 8.35
N GLN A 464 22.40 0.11 9.60
CA GLN A 464 23.32 -0.08 10.73
C GLN A 464 23.87 -1.51 10.75
N THR A 465 23.03 -2.50 10.40
CA THR A 465 23.45 -3.90 10.30
C THR A 465 24.29 -4.18 9.08
N ALA A 466 24.02 -3.53 7.95
CA ALA A 466 24.80 -3.66 6.72
C ALA A 466 26.26 -3.13 6.86
N LYS A 467 26.52 -2.17 7.78
CA LYS A 467 27.85 -1.69 8.09
C LYS A 467 28.67 -2.66 8.97
N ARG A 468 28.00 -3.47 9.82
CA ARG A 468 28.68 -4.48 10.66
C ARG A 468 29.13 -5.74 9.91
N GLY A 469 28.47 -6.09 8.81
CA GLY A 469 28.83 -7.24 7.96
C GLY A 469 29.92 -6.97 6.91
N ARG A 470 30.48 -5.73 6.88
CA ARG A 470 31.59 -5.30 6.00
C ARG A 470 32.91 -5.03 6.75
N ARG A 471 33.00 -5.43 8.00
CA ARG A 471 34.25 -5.38 8.77
C ARG A 471 34.80 -6.78 9.02
#